data_de197c194eb27bd44ddd81fe5d540f93
#
_entry.id   de197c194eb27bd44ddd81fe5d540f93
#
_cell.length_a   1.000
_cell.length_b   1.000
_cell.length_c   1.000
_cell.angle_alpha   90.00
_cell.angle_beta   90.00
_cell.angle_gamma   90.00
#
_symmetry.space_group_name_H-M   'P 1'
#
loop_
_entity.id
_entity.type
_entity.pdbx_description
1 polymer ?
#
loop_
_entity_poly.entity_id
_entity_poly.type
_entity_poly.pdbx_seq_one_letter_code
_entity_poly.pdbx_strand_id
1 'polypeptide(L)'
;MPNWSVKIMSDTVTPKLIAFADKIEKEVETELEPVGADMKDIAQSLVRVRTGYLQSTIYYRVGGMVLEFGATADYALYNEFGTSRMAPQPFIRPALDANQQKLLDAIRVGALNALGL
;
A
#
# COMPACT_ATOMS: atom_id res chain seq x y z
N MET A 1 -13.99 9.64 -23.05
CA MET A 1 -14.38 9.43 -21.67
C MET A 1 -15.52 10.38 -21.30
N PRO A 2 -16.65 9.85 -20.89
CA PRO A 2 -17.74 10.76 -20.55
C PRO A 2 -17.39 11.57 -19.30
N ASN A 3 -17.55 12.88 -19.42
CA ASN A 3 -17.43 13.79 -18.29
C ASN A 3 -18.77 13.87 -17.58
N TRP A 4 -18.80 13.34 -16.39
CA TRP A 4 -19.97 13.53 -15.55
C TRP A 4 -19.51 14.00 -14.17
N SER A 5 -20.33 14.78 -13.53
CA SER A 5 -20.06 15.25 -12.19
C SER A 5 -21.36 15.29 -11.39
N VAL A 6 -21.26 14.99 -10.12
CA VAL A 6 -22.39 15.12 -9.22
C VAL A 6 -22.21 16.40 -8.44
N LYS A 7 -23.18 17.30 -8.57
CA LYS A 7 -23.21 18.54 -7.81
C LYS A 7 -24.16 18.39 -6.63
N ILE A 8 -23.63 18.56 -5.45
CA ILE A 8 -24.46 18.55 -4.24
C ILE A 8 -24.82 19.98 -3.91
N MET A 9 -26.11 20.29 -4.01
CA MET A 9 -26.60 21.65 -3.88
C MET A 9 -26.91 22.07 -2.45
N SER A 10 -26.83 21.14 -1.51
CA SER A 10 -27.15 21.43 -0.12
C SER A 10 -25.87 21.62 0.71
N ASP A 11 -25.70 22.77 1.32
CA ASP A 11 -24.57 23.07 2.19
C ASP A 11 -24.52 22.15 3.41
N THR A 12 -25.65 21.57 3.81
CA THR A 12 -25.70 20.62 4.93
C THR A 12 -25.18 19.24 4.52
N VAL A 13 -25.49 18.82 3.28
CA VAL A 13 -25.08 17.52 2.76
C VAL A 13 -23.60 17.49 2.45
N THR A 14 -23.06 18.54 1.85
CA THR A 14 -21.66 18.61 1.45
C THR A 14 -20.69 18.42 2.63
N PRO A 15 -20.85 19.14 3.78
CA PRO A 15 -19.98 18.89 4.93
C PRO A 15 -20.08 17.47 5.49
N LYS A 16 -21.27 16.88 5.49
CA LYS A 16 -21.46 15.50 5.97
C LYS A 16 -20.74 14.50 5.06
N LEU A 17 -20.78 14.73 3.74
CA LEU A 17 -20.08 13.86 2.80
C LEU A 17 -18.57 13.98 2.93
N ILE A 18 -18.07 15.19 3.14
CA ILE A 18 -16.64 15.41 3.37
C ILE A 18 -16.20 14.70 4.65
N ALA A 19 -16.96 14.84 5.72
CA ALA A 19 -16.65 14.18 6.99
C ALA A 19 -16.69 12.65 6.85
N PHE A 20 -17.62 12.13 6.06
CA PHE A 20 -17.71 10.69 5.81
C PHE A 20 -16.52 10.19 4.97
N ALA A 21 -16.12 10.95 3.95
CA ALA A 21 -14.95 10.62 3.15
C ALA A 21 -13.67 10.60 3.99
N ASP A 22 -13.52 11.59 4.88
CA ASP A 22 -12.38 11.63 5.80
C ASP A 22 -12.36 10.43 6.74
N LYS A 23 -13.52 10.00 7.19
CA LYS A 23 -13.64 8.84 8.07
C LYS A 23 -13.26 7.56 7.35
N ILE A 24 -13.71 7.38 6.09
CA ILE A 24 -13.33 6.23 5.28
C ILE A 24 -11.81 6.19 5.10
N GLU A 25 -11.22 7.32 4.73
CA GLU A 25 -9.78 7.42 4.52
C GLU A 25 -9.02 7.01 5.78
N LYS A 26 -9.41 7.54 6.93
CA LYS A 26 -8.74 7.27 8.19
C LYS A 26 -8.86 5.80 8.60
N GLU A 27 -10.04 5.22 8.46
CA GLU A 27 -10.26 3.82 8.83
C GLU A 27 -9.51 2.87 7.89
N VAL A 28 -9.48 3.16 6.59
CA VAL A 28 -8.74 2.34 5.63
C VAL A 28 -7.24 2.45 5.90
N GLU A 29 -6.73 3.64 6.17
CA GLU A 29 -5.31 3.81 6.50
C GLU A 29 -4.92 3.00 7.73
N THR A 30 -5.77 3.01 8.75
CA THR A 30 -5.53 2.24 9.97
C THR A 30 -5.40 0.75 9.67
N GLU A 31 -6.24 0.23 8.78
CA GLU A 31 -6.21 -1.18 8.41
C GLU A 31 -5.04 -1.51 7.47
N LEU A 32 -4.55 -0.54 6.70
CA LEU A 32 -3.43 -0.75 5.79
C LEU A 32 -2.07 -0.82 6.50
N GLU A 33 -1.93 -0.18 7.65
CA GLU A 33 -0.65 -0.15 8.37
C GLU A 33 -0.07 -1.54 8.65
N PRO A 34 -0.82 -2.47 9.25
CA PRO A 34 -0.26 -3.80 9.52
C PRO A 34 0.05 -4.58 8.25
N VAL A 35 -0.69 -4.35 7.16
CA VAL A 35 -0.42 -5.01 5.88
C VAL A 35 0.91 -4.51 5.31
N GLY A 36 1.15 -3.20 5.37
CA GLY A 36 2.42 -2.62 4.95
C GLY A 36 3.60 -3.18 5.74
N ALA A 37 3.44 -3.29 7.05
CA ALA A 37 4.47 -3.86 7.92
C ALA A 37 4.77 -5.32 7.56
N ASP A 38 3.74 -6.12 7.29
CA ASP A 38 3.89 -7.51 6.86
C ASP A 38 4.64 -7.61 5.52
N MET A 39 4.27 -6.76 4.56
CA MET A 39 4.92 -6.74 3.26
C MET A 39 6.41 -6.40 3.41
N LYS A 40 6.73 -5.42 4.24
CA LYS A 40 8.11 -5.05 4.51
C LYS A 40 8.88 -6.21 5.13
N ASP A 41 8.30 -6.89 6.11
CA ASP A 41 8.93 -8.02 6.78
C ASP A 41 9.22 -9.17 5.81
N ILE A 42 8.26 -9.50 4.95
CA ILE A 42 8.43 -10.56 3.95
C ILE A 42 9.51 -10.17 2.95
N ALA A 43 9.49 -8.94 2.45
CA ALA A 43 10.50 -8.47 1.51
C ALA A 43 11.90 -8.50 2.12
N GLN A 44 12.03 -8.09 3.38
CA GLN A 44 13.30 -8.12 4.07
C GLN A 44 13.81 -9.54 4.26
N SER A 45 12.92 -10.50 4.43
CA SER A 45 13.31 -11.90 4.57
C SER A 45 13.75 -12.54 3.26
N LEU A 46 13.26 -12.03 2.12
CA LEU A 46 13.54 -12.59 0.80
C LEU A 46 14.75 -11.94 0.12
N VAL A 47 15.09 -10.72 0.51
CA VAL A 47 16.17 -10.00 -0.15
C VAL A 47 17.52 -10.64 0.20
N ARG A 48 18.40 -10.71 -0.82
CA ARG A 48 19.76 -11.20 -0.59
C ARG A 48 20.52 -10.23 0.30
N VAL A 49 20.98 -10.72 1.46
CA VAL A 49 21.73 -9.91 2.41
C VAL A 49 23.21 -10.09 2.16
N ARG A 50 23.82 -9.15 1.45
CA ARG A 50 25.26 -9.13 1.23
C ARG A 50 25.93 -8.16 2.20
N THR A 51 25.39 -6.93 2.28
CA THR A 51 25.85 -5.91 3.20
C THR A 51 24.75 -5.44 4.14
N GLY A 52 23.52 -5.87 3.90
CA GLY A 52 22.36 -5.40 4.63
C GLY A 52 21.82 -4.06 4.13
N TYR A 53 22.49 -3.43 3.17
CA TYR A 53 22.09 -2.11 2.70
C TYR A 53 20.74 -2.16 1.97
N LEU A 54 20.59 -3.06 1.00
CA LEU A 54 19.33 -3.19 0.29
C LEU A 54 18.18 -3.50 1.24
N GLN A 55 18.40 -4.43 2.16
CA GLN A 55 17.40 -4.78 3.16
C GLN A 55 16.98 -3.56 3.98
N SER A 56 17.94 -2.71 4.35
CA SER A 56 17.66 -1.53 5.17
C SER A 56 16.90 -0.45 4.42
N THR A 57 16.89 -0.47 3.08
CA THR A 57 16.19 0.54 2.26
C THR A 57 14.75 0.16 1.95
N ILE A 58 14.32 -1.04 2.32
CA ILE A 58 12.93 -1.45 2.12
C ILE A 58 12.03 -0.67 3.07
N TYR A 59 10.97 -0.08 2.52
CA TYR A 59 10.08 0.80 3.27
C TYR A 59 8.63 0.61 2.86
N TYR A 60 7.73 1.08 3.71
CA TYR A 60 6.33 1.28 3.33
C TYR A 60 5.84 2.59 3.93
N ARG A 61 4.85 3.18 3.30
CA ARG A 61 4.18 4.38 3.77
C ARG A 61 2.70 4.28 3.50
N VAL A 62 1.89 4.73 4.45
CA VAL A 62 0.44 4.77 4.30
C VAL A 62 -0.02 6.21 4.49
N GLY A 63 -0.83 6.70 3.57
CA GLY A 63 -1.41 8.04 3.65
C GLY A 63 -2.31 8.31 2.45
N GLY A 64 -3.38 9.08 2.65
CA GLY A 64 -4.30 9.44 1.58
C GLY A 64 -4.92 8.24 0.86
N MET A 65 -5.17 7.15 1.57
CA MET A 65 -5.66 5.88 1.03
C MET A 65 -4.66 5.23 0.05
N VAL A 66 -3.39 5.56 0.20
CA VAL A 66 -2.32 4.98 -0.62
C VAL A 66 -1.37 4.22 0.29
N LEU A 67 -1.06 2.99 -0.09
CA LEU A 67 0.02 2.22 0.52
C LEU A 67 1.17 2.19 -0.47
N GLU A 68 2.26 2.86 -0.12
CA GLU A 68 3.48 2.88 -0.91
C GLU A 68 4.46 1.87 -0.32
N PHE A 69 5.01 1.02 -1.16
CA PHE A 69 5.91 -0.04 -0.73
C PHE A 69 7.03 -0.20 -1.74
N GLY A 70 8.27 -0.25 -1.26
CA GLY A 70 9.39 -0.37 -2.17
C GLY A 70 10.73 -0.34 -1.47
N ALA A 71 11.78 -0.08 -2.23
CA ALA A 71 13.14 0.06 -1.75
C ALA A 71 13.82 1.24 -2.42
N THR A 72 14.64 1.99 -1.69
CA THR A 72 15.30 3.18 -2.22
C THR A 72 16.70 2.91 -2.77
N ALA A 73 17.23 1.71 -2.60
CA ALA A 73 18.55 1.37 -3.13
C ALA A 73 18.54 1.42 -4.67
N ASP A 74 19.57 2.02 -5.25
CA ASP A 74 19.67 2.18 -6.71
C ASP A 74 19.63 0.85 -7.46
N TYR A 75 20.17 -0.20 -6.87
CA TYR A 75 20.25 -1.50 -7.51
C TYR A 75 19.07 -2.44 -7.16
N ALA A 76 18.07 -1.94 -6.46
CA ALA A 76 16.89 -2.74 -6.10
C ALA A 76 16.18 -3.30 -7.34
N LEU A 77 16.09 -2.49 -8.38
CA LEU A 77 15.47 -2.88 -9.66
C LEU A 77 16.18 -4.08 -10.29
N TYR A 78 17.49 -4.09 -10.22
CA TYR A 78 18.27 -5.18 -10.80
C TYR A 78 18.09 -6.49 -10.02
N ASN A 79 17.95 -6.41 -8.70
CA ASN A 79 17.62 -7.59 -7.91
C ASN A 79 16.24 -8.13 -8.24
N GLU A 80 15.26 -7.24 -8.43
CA GLU A 80 13.88 -7.64 -8.69
C GLU A 80 13.73 -8.30 -10.06
N PHE A 81 14.31 -7.72 -11.10
CA PHE A 81 14.12 -8.15 -12.49
C PHE A 81 15.33 -8.85 -13.09
N GLY A 82 16.47 -8.82 -12.40
CA GLY A 82 17.69 -9.40 -12.93
C GLY A 82 18.37 -8.52 -13.98
N THR A 83 19.51 -8.96 -14.44
CA THR A 83 20.28 -8.33 -15.51
C THR A 83 20.74 -9.42 -16.50
N SER A 84 21.43 -9.02 -17.56
CA SER A 84 22.01 -9.99 -18.51
C SER A 84 23.03 -10.92 -17.85
N ARG A 85 23.58 -10.53 -16.70
CA ARG A 85 24.61 -11.29 -16.00
C ARG A 85 24.15 -11.85 -14.66
N MET A 86 22.94 -11.52 -14.24
CA MET A 86 22.43 -11.92 -12.92
C MET A 86 20.97 -12.37 -13.05
N ALA A 87 20.68 -13.53 -12.50
CA ALA A 87 19.30 -14.03 -12.46
C ALA A 87 18.46 -13.14 -11.53
N PRO A 88 17.17 -12.93 -11.84
CA PRO A 88 16.30 -12.17 -10.96
C PRO A 88 16.12 -12.86 -9.60
N GLN A 89 16.10 -12.07 -8.56
CA GLN A 89 15.77 -12.51 -7.20
C GLN A 89 14.74 -11.56 -6.62
N PRO A 90 13.46 -11.73 -7.02
CA PRO A 90 12.41 -10.81 -6.61
C PRO A 90 12.16 -10.88 -5.11
N PHE A 91 11.92 -9.72 -4.52
CA PHE A 91 11.58 -9.58 -3.11
C PHE A 91 10.37 -8.68 -2.90
N ILE A 92 10.13 -7.74 -3.80
CA ILE A 92 8.97 -6.85 -3.75
C ILE A 92 7.71 -7.57 -4.19
N ARG A 93 7.76 -8.20 -5.36
CA ARG A 93 6.60 -8.86 -5.95
C ARG A 93 6.10 -10.05 -5.11
N PRO A 94 6.97 -10.96 -4.61
CA PRO A 94 6.49 -12.01 -3.73
C PRO A 94 5.84 -11.50 -2.46
N ALA A 95 6.36 -10.42 -1.87
CA ALA A 95 5.77 -9.80 -0.69
C ALA A 95 4.39 -9.24 -0.99
N LEU A 96 4.24 -8.58 -2.14
CA LEU A 96 2.96 -8.06 -2.58
C LEU A 96 1.95 -9.19 -2.84
N ASP A 97 2.37 -10.23 -3.56
CA ASP A 97 1.51 -11.36 -3.88
C ASP A 97 1.04 -12.09 -2.62
N ALA A 98 1.92 -12.24 -1.64
CA ALA A 98 1.58 -12.89 -0.36
C ALA A 98 0.55 -12.11 0.43
N ASN A 99 0.46 -10.79 0.22
CA ASN A 99 -0.44 -9.92 0.97
C ASN A 99 -1.62 -9.40 0.15
N GLN A 100 -1.81 -9.88 -1.07
CA GLN A 100 -2.86 -9.39 -1.96
C GLN A 100 -4.25 -9.50 -1.32
N GLN A 101 -4.56 -10.64 -0.73
CA GLN A 101 -5.86 -10.83 -0.06
C GLN A 101 -5.98 -9.95 1.17
N LYS A 102 -4.91 -9.80 1.94
CA LYS A 102 -4.90 -8.94 3.12
C LYS A 102 -5.13 -7.48 2.74
N LEU A 103 -4.59 -7.03 1.59
CA LEU A 103 -4.83 -5.67 1.10
C LEU A 103 -6.31 -5.45 0.80
N LEU A 104 -6.93 -6.39 0.10
CA LEU A 104 -8.36 -6.31 -0.22
C LEU A 104 -9.20 -6.32 1.06
N ASP A 105 -8.89 -7.20 1.99
CA ASP A 105 -9.60 -7.28 3.27
C ASP A 105 -9.44 -6.00 4.09
N ALA A 106 -8.25 -5.40 4.09
CA ALA A 106 -7.99 -4.16 4.81
C ALA A 106 -8.87 -3.02 4.29
N ILE A 107 -8.96 -2.89 2.97
CA ILE A 107 -9.81 -1.87 2.34
C ILE A 107 -11.27 -2.11 2.71
N ARG A 108 -11.73 -3.36 2.61
CA ARG A 108 -13.12 -3.72 2.92
C ARG A 108 -13.44 -3.47 4.39
N VAL A 109 -12.60 -3.94 5.31
CA VAL A 109 -12.82 -3.77 6.73
C VAL A 109 -12.79 -2.29 7.12
N GLY A 110 -11.85 -1.52 6.58
CA GLY A 110 -11.79 -0.09 6.82
C GLY A 110 -13.05 0.63 6.37
N ALA A 111 -13.55 0.30 5.18
CA ALA A 111 -14.78 0.89 4.68
C ALA A 111 -15.99 0.50 5.53
N LEU A 112 -16.08 -0.77 5.95
CA LEU A 112 -17.17 -1.22 6.82
C LEU A 112 -17.12 -0.54 8.19
N ASN A 113 -15.92 -0.36 8.75
CA ASN A 113 -15.75 0.34 10.02
C ASN A 113 -16.21 1.79 9.92
N ALA A 114 -15.91 2.45 8.79
CA ALA A 114 -16.35 3.83 8.55
C ALA A 114 -17.88 3.93 8.48
N LEU A 115 -18.55 2.87 8.01
CA LEU A 115 -20.00 2.81 7.95
C LEU A 115 -20.64 2.42 9.30
N GLY A 116 -19.82 2.03 10.28
CA GLY A 116 -20.33 1.59 11.57
C GLY A 116 -20.83 0.15 11.58
N LEU A 117 -20.38 -0.63 10.63
CA LEU A 117 -20.82 -2.02 10.47
C LEU A 117 -19.78 -3.03 10.97
#